data_db7c341922d5b5b1f311c0a086d29198
#
_entry.id   db7c341922d5b5b1f311c0a086d29198
#
_cell.length_a   1.000
_cell.length_b   1.000
_cell.length_c   1.000
_cell.angle_alpha   90.00
_cell.angle_beta   90.00
_cell.angle_gamma   90.00
#
_symmetry.space_group_name_H-M   'P 1'
#
loop_
_entity.id
_entity.type
_entity.pdbx_description
1 polymer ?
#
loop_
_entity_poly.entity_id
_entity_poly.type
_entity_poly.pdbx_seq_one_letter_code
_entity_poly.pdbx_strand_id
1 'polypeptide(L)'
;MKKLLALVLALVMSMSLVTISNAAFKDADKIDYKEAVDVMNAVGVFIGDEKGNFNAKENLTREQAAKIIAYLELGSKAADALVGGATFTDVASTRWSAGFVGYCAQAGVVAGVGNGKFDPAGQLTALQLSHIHISEPTRLRRISYA
;
A
#
# COMPACT_ATOMS: atom_id res chain seq x y z
N MET A 1 -36.63 -4.62 32.49
CA MET A 1 -36.01 -5.36 31.36
C MET A 1 -36.14 -4.62 30.03
N LYS A 2 -37.33 -4.20 29.55
CA LYS A 2 -37.51 -3.50 28.26
C LYS A 2 -36.70 -2.18 28.13
N LYS A 3 -36.61 -1.39 29.22
CA LYS A 3 -35.84 -0.12 29.23
C LYS A 3 -34.31 -0.36 29.19
N LEU A 4 -33.82 -1.41 29.82
CA LEU A 4 -32.41 -1.80 29.79
C LEU A 4 -32.00 -2.29 28.39
N LEU A 5 -32.86 -3.08 27.73
CA LEU A 5 -32.65 -3.58 26.38
C LEU A 5 -32.61 -2.42 25.36
N ALA A 6 -33.48 -1.43 25.50
CA ALA A 6 -33.48 -0.24 24.64
C ALA A 6 -32.22 0.60 24.82
N LEU A 7 -31.69 0.70 26.03
CA LEU A 7 -30.48 1.44 26.33
C LEU A 7 -29.23 0.75 25.79
N VAL A 8 -29.17 -0.58 25.88
CA VAL A 8 -28.09 -1.40 25.26
C VAL A 8 -28.15 -1.31 23.75
N LEU A 9 -29.36 -1.36 23.14
CA LEU A 9 -29.51 -1.24 21.69
C LEU A 9 -29.08 0.16 21.18
N ALA A 10 -29.42 1.21 21.92
CA ALA A 10 -29.02 2.57 21.61
C ALA A 10 -27.49 2.73 21.72
N LEU A 11 -26.87 2.11 22.73
CA LEU A 11 -25.41 2.12 22.92
C LEU A 11 -24.69 1.39 21.79
N VAL A 12 -25.21 0.23 21.36
CA VAL A 12 -24.66 -0.56 20.24
C VAL A 12 -24.80 0.22 18.93
N MET A 13 -25.91 0.89 18.70
CA MET A 13 -26.10 1.71 17.50
C MET A 13 -25.23 2.98 17.50
N SER A 14 -24.91 3.55 18.66
CA SER A 14 -24.00 4.69 18.74
C SER A 14 -22.54 4.32 18.55
N MET A 15 -22.14 3.07 18.83
CA MET A 15 -20.79 2.57 18.56
C MET A 15 -20.56 2.18 17.10
N SER A 16 -21.62 2.01 16.28
CA SER A 16 -21.48 1.69 14.85
C SER A 16 -21.23 2.91 13.96
N LEU A 17 -21.24 4.12 14.52
CA LEU A 17 -20.79 5.36 13.87
C LEU A 17 -19.33 5.67 14.24
N VAL A 18 -18.44 4.67 14.17
CA VAL A 18 -17.02 4.97 13.98
C VAL A 18 -16.91 5.42 12.53
N THR A 19 -17.17 6.70 12.31
CA THR A 19 -16.67 7.36 11.12
C THR A 19 -15.15 7.21 11.18
N ILE A 20 -14.60 6.35 10.35
CA ILE A 20 -13.18 6.38 10.03
C ILE A 20 -13.02 7.74 9.34
N SER A 21 -12.74 8.76 10.14
CA SER A 21 -12.37 10.07 9.65
C SER A 21 -10.91 9.93 9.16
N ASN A 22 -10.75 9.27 8.02
CA ASN A 22 -9.56 9.48 7.23
C ASN A 22 -9.60 10.94 6.79
N ALA A 23 -8.69 11.73 7.34
CA ALA A 23 -8.55 13.11 6.91
C ALA A 23 -8.33 13.08 5.39
N ALA A 24 -9.25 13.71 4.66
CA ALA A 24 -9.10 13.84 3.22
C ALA A 24 -7.77 14.52 2.91
N PHE A 25 -7.08 14.08 1.87
CA PHE A 25 -5.85 14.74 1.44
C PHE A 25 -6.11 16.23 1.15
N LYS A 26 -5.16 17.09 1.49
CA LYS A 26 -5.29 18.54 1.30
C LYS A 26 -5.48 18.96 -0.15
N ASP A 27 -4.98 18.15 -1.08
CA ASP A 27 -5.07 18.31 -2.52
C ASP A 27 -6.15 17.42 -3.16
N ALA A 28 -7.18 17.04 -2.39
CA ALA A 28 -8.26 16.18 -2.84
C ALA A 28 -9.03 16.71 -4.05
N ASP A 29 -9.03 18.04 -4.25
CA ASP A 29 -9.59 18.73 -5.41
C ASP A 29 -8.85 18.44 -6.73
N LYS A 30 -7.62 17.93 -6.64
CA LYS A 30 -6.74 17.60 -7.79
C LYS A 30 -6.73 16.11 -8.11
N ILE A 31 -7.53 15.31 -7.41
CA ILE A 31 -7.58 13.85 -7.56
C ILE A 31 -8.77 13.49 -8.44
N ASP A 32 -8.49 13.01 -9.67
CA ASP A 32 -9.53 12.63 -10.63
C ASP A 32 -10.36 11.42 -10.16
N TYR A 33 -9.73 10.44 -9.49
CA TYR A 33 -10.37 9.23 -8.98
C TYR A 33 -10.44 9.23 -7.45
N LYS A 34 -11.00 10.29 -6.90
CA LYS A 34 -11.04 10.54 -5.45
C LYS A 34 -11.61 9.37 -4.66
N GLU A 35 -12.72 8.78 -5.11
CA GLU A 35 -13.36 7.65 -4.41
C GLU A 35 -12.42 6.44 -4.26
N ALA A 36 -11.70 6.08 -5.32
CA ALA A 36 -10.72 5.00 -5.28
C ALA A 36 -9.56 5.32 -4.33
N VAL A 37 -9.07 6.56 -4.34
CA VAL A 37 -8.01 7.02 -3.43
C VAL A 37 -8.49 7.02 -1.99
N ASP A 38 -9.71 7.45 -1.71
CA ASP A 38 -10.30 7.43 -0.36
C ASP A 38 -10.43 5.99 0.18
N VAL A 39 -10.84 5.03 -0.65
CA VAL A 39 -10.89 3.61 -0.27
C VAL A 39 -9.49 3.09 0.06
N MET A 40 -8.50 3.36 -0.79
CA MET A 40 -7.11 2.91 -0.57
C MET A 40 -6.47 3.60 0.65
N ASN A 41 -6.85 4.82 0.95
CA ASN A 41 -6.47 5.52 2.17
C ASN A 41 -7.13 4.87 3.40
N ALA A 42 -8.42 4.54 3.32
CA ALA A 42 -9.17 3.91 4.41
C ALA A 42 -8.58 2.56 4.82
N VAL A 43 -8.06 1.78 3.87
CA VAL A 43 -7.37 0.50 4.15
C VAL A 43 -5.87 0.67 4.46
N GLY A 44 -5.37 1.92 4.52
CA GLY A 44 -4.01 2.23 4.93
C GLY A 44 -2.94 2.01 3.87
N VAL A 45 -3.32 1.80 2.60
CA VAL A 45 -2.36 1.62 1.49
C VAL A 45 -1.81 2.96 1.01
N PHE A 46 -2.66 3.99 0.91
CA PHE A 46 -2.25 5.35 0.58
C PHE A 46 -2.26 6.22 1.83
N ILE A 47 -1.12 6.73 2.22
CA ILE A 47 -0.96 7.57 3.42
C ILE A 47 -0.60 9.02 3.11
N GLY A 48 -0.28 9.34 1.86
CA GLY A 48 0.15 10.68 1.43
C GLY A 48 1.56 11.05 1.88
N ASP A 49 1.88 12.32 1.67
CA ASP A 49 3.16 12.91 2.11
C ASP A 49 3.07 13.49 3.54
N GLU A 50 4.20 13.93 4.09
CA GLU A 50 4.29 14.55 5.43
C GLU A 50 3.45 15.83 5.57
N LYS A 51 3.08 16.46 4.44
CA LYS A 51 2.25 17.66 4.41
C LYS A 51 0.77 17.31 4.31
N GLY A 52 0.41 16.04 4.14
CA GLY A 52 -0.94 15.54 3.98
C GLY A 52 -1.50 15.69 2.57
N ASN A 53 -0.65 15.71 1.54
CA ASN A 53 -1.08 15.69 0.14
C ASN A 53 -0.95 14.27 -0.44
N PHE A 54 -1.78 13.96 -1.42
CA PHE A 54 -1.69 12.73 -2.21
C PHE A 54 -0.72 12.87 -3.39
N ASN A 55 -0.59 14.09 -3.96
CA ASN A 55 0.27 14.41 -5.10
C ASN A 55 -0.09 13.60 -6.37
N ALA A 56 -1.37 13.56 -6.73
CA ALA A 56 -1.92 12.75 -7.83
C ALA A 56 -1.24 12.95 -9.20
N LYS A 57 -0.56 14.07 -9.40
CA LYS A 57 0.13 14.40 -10.66
C LYS A 57 1.62 14.03 -10.67
N GLU A 58 2.14 13.57 -9.54
CA GLU A 58 3.52 13.11 -9.46
C GLU A 58 3.66 11.67 -9.98
N ASN A 59 4.78 11.38 -10.62
CA ASN A 59 5.05 10.03 -11.07
C ASN A 59 5.44 9.14 -9.89
N LEU A 60 4.90 7.92 -9.87
CA LEU A 60 5.20 6.93 -8.86
C LEU A 60 6.64 6.43 -9.03
N THR A 61 7.42 6.43 -7.95
CA THR A 61 8.76 5.84 -7.96
C THR A 61 8.68 4.31 -7.76
N ARG A 62 9.74 3.62 -8.17
CA ARG A 62 9.83 2.16 -8.03
C ARG A 62 9.76 1.70 -6.58
N GLU A 63 10.38 2.42 -5.66
CA GLU A 63 10.32 2.09 -4.24
C GLU A 63 8.95 2.36 -3.60
N GLN A 64 8.24 3.41 -4.05
CA GLN A 64 6.87 3.67 -3.62
C GLN A 64 5.92 2.56 -4.09
N ALA A 65 6.10 2.10 -5.32
CA ALA A 65 5.33 0.96 -5.82
C ALA A 65 5.58 -0.31 -5.02
N ALA A 66 6.83 -0.61 -4.65
CA ALA A 66 7.16 -1.75 -3.81
C ALA A 66 6.45 -1.67 -2.45
N LYS A 67 6.38 -0.47 -1.83
CA LYS A 67 5.61 -0.26 -0.60
C LYS A 67 4.12 -0.54 -0.80
N ILE A 68 3.52 0.01 -1.85
CA ILE A 68 2.10 -0.18 -2.16
C ILE A 68 1.79 -1.68 -2.32
N ILE A 69 2.61 -2.41 -3.08
CA ILE A 69 2.44 -3.85 -3.31
C ILE A 69 2.54 -4.62 -1.99
N ALA A 70 3.55 -4.34 -1.18
CA ALA A 70 3.71 -4.99 0.12
C ALA A 70 2.50 -4.74 1.03
N TYR A 71 1.94 -3.54 1.02
CA TYR A 71 0.74 -3.20 1.79
C TYR A 71 -0.51 -3.92 1.30
N LEU A 72 -0.66 -4.07 -0.02
CA LEU A 72 -1.78 -4.82 -0.62
C LEU A 72 -1.69 -6.32 -0.33
N GLU A 73 -0.49 -6.89 -0.32
CA GLU A 73 -0.31 -8.33 -0.10
C GLU A 73 -0.33 -8.72 1.39
N LEU A 74 0.25 -7.92 2.26
CA LEU A 74 0.45 -8.25 3.67
C LEU A 74 -0.48 -7.50 4.63
N GLY A 75 -1.07 -6.41 4.17
CA GLY A 75 -1.71 -5.41 5.02
C GLY A 75 -0.67 -4.50 5.71
N SER A 76 -1.09 -3.30 6.14
CA SER A 76 -0.21 -2.25 6.65
C SER A 76 0.66 -2.70 7.84
N LYS A 77 0.08 -3.40 8.83
CA LYS A 77 0.81 -3.86 10.02
C LYS A 77 1.97 -4.80 9.72
N ALA A 78 1.74 -5.80 8.85
CA ALA A 78 2.78 -6.77 8.52
C ALA A 78 3.82 -6.16 7.57
N ALA A 79 3.40 -5.30 6.65
CA ALA A 79 4.30 -4.59 5.76
C ALA A 79 5.22 -3.62 6.52
N ASP A 80 4.72 -2.88 7.52
CA ASP A 80 5.54 -1.99 8.35
C ASP A 80 6.56 -2.73 9.24
N ALA A 81 6.33 -4.01 9.51
CA ALA A 81 7.27 -4.86 10.25
C ALA A 81 8.41 -5.42 9.37
N LEU A 82 8.38 -5.18 8.06
CA LEU A 82 9.45 -5.63 7.16
C LEU A 82 10.74 -4.87 7.47
N VAL A 83 11.77 -5.58 7.85
CA VAL A 83 13.11 -5.04 8.08
C VAL A 83 14.02 -5.33 6.90
N GLY A 84 14.96 -4.43 6.64
CA GLY A 84 15.80 -4.40 5.47
C GLY A 84 16.57 -5.69 5.21
N GLY A 85 16.86 -5.95 3.98
CA GLY A 85 17.51 -7.13 3.44
C GLY A 85 17.50 -7.08 1.92
N ALA A 86 17.55 -5.87 1.36
CA ALA A 86 17.54 -5.68 -0.08
C ALA A 86 18.79 -6.33 -0.71
N THR A 87 18.55 -7.16 -1.71
CA THR A 87 19.56 -7.83 -2.52
C THR A 87 20.19 -6.91 -3.58
N PHE A 88 19.88 -5.62 -3.55
CA PHE A 88 20.32 -4.64 -4.54
C PHE A 88 21.37 -3.70 -3.96
N THR A 89 22.40 -3.43 -4.74
CA THR A 89 23.57 -2.64 -4.30
C THR A 89 23.26 -1.16 -4.06
N ASP A 90 22.19 -0.63 -4.67
CA ASP A 90 21.75 0.75 -4.56
C ASP A 90 20.60 0.94 -3.56
N VAL A 91 20.23 -0.11 -2.82
CA VAL A 91 19.23 -0.05 -1.74
C VAL A 91 19.92 -0.37 -0.43
N ALA A 92 20.37 0.65 0.28
CA ALA A 92 20.98 0.48 1.60
C ALA A 92 19.97 -0.14 2.58
N SER A 93 20.42 -1.01 3.49
CA SER A 93 19.57 -1.66 4.49
C SER A 93 18.87 -0.65 5.43
N THR A 94 19.44 0.52 5.58
CA THR A 94 18.87 1.65 6.36
C THR A 94 17.86 2.50 5.58
N ARG A 95 17.69 2.23 4.27
CA ARG A 95 16.71 2.96 3.46
C ARG A 95 15.31 2.57 3.89
N TRP A 96 14.41 3.55 3.97
CA TRP A 96 13.01 3.34 4.39
C TRP A 96 12.27 2.27 3.57
N SER A 97 12.65 2.11 2.30
CA SER A 97 12.04 1.17 1.36
C SER A 97 12.70 -0.22 1.34
N ALA A 98 13.83 -0.42 2.08
CA ALA A 98 14.63 -1.63 1.97
C ALA A 98 13.84 -2.92 2.26
N GLY A 99 13.00 -2.92 3.29
CA GLY A 99 12.15 -4.06 3.63
C GLY A 99 11.13 -4.38 2.54
N PHE A 100 10.47 -3.37 2.02
CA PHE A 100 9.46 -3.51 0.97
C PHE A 100 10.08 -4.01 -0.34
N VAL A 101 11.20 -3.42 -0.76
CA VAL A 101 11.94 -3.84 -1.97
C VAL A 101 12.45 -5.27 -1.82
N GLY A 102 13.01 -5.62 -0.65
CA GLY A 102 13.48 -6.97 -0.35
C GLY A 102 12.36 -8.00 -0.43
N TYR A 103 11.22 -7.72 0.21
CA TYR A 103 10.04 -8.57 0.15
C TYR A 103 9.55 -8.77 -1.30
N CYS A 104 9.31 -7.69 -2.03
CA CYS A 104 8.81 -7.76 -3.40
C CYS A 104 9.78 -8.47 -4.35
N ALA A 105 11.10 -8.33 -4.15
CA ALA A 105 12.12 -9.03 -4.93
C ALA A 105 12.12 -10.54 -4.65
N GLN A 106 12.07 -10.94 -3.36
CA GLN A 106 11.97 -12.36 -2.98
C GLN A 106 10.67 -12.99 -3.47
N ALA A 107 9.59 -12.23 -3.44
CA ALA A 107 8.30 -12.63 -3.98
C ALA A 107 8.26 -12.71 -5.51
N GLY A 108 9.30 -12.22 -6.21
CA GLY A 108 9.35 -12.19 -7.67
C GLY A 108 8.39 -11.20 -8.32
N VAL A 109 7.87 -10.24 -7.53
CA VAL A 109 6.92 -9.23 -8.02
C VAL A 109 7.65 -8.05 -8.66
N VAL A 110 8.85 -7.73 -8.17
CA VAL A 110 9.71 -6.70 -8.74
C VAL A 110 11.05 -7.29 -9.15
N ALA A 111 11.62 -6.74 -10.22
CA ALA A 111 12.96 -7.08 -10.69
C ALA A 111 13.88 -5.86 -10.64
N GLY A 112 15.18 -6.10 -10.58
CA GLY A 112 16.19 -5.06 -10.74
C GLY A 112 16.27 -4.53 -12.17
N VAL A 113 16.98 -3.42 -12.33
CA VAL A 113 17.23 -2.77 -13.64
C VAL A 113 18.52 -3.28 -14.30
N GLY A 114 19.14 -4.29 -13.73
CA GLY A 114 20.42 -4.84 -14.16
C GLY A 114 21.58 -4.44 -13.25
N ASN A 115 22.74 -5.08 -13.43
CA ASN A 115 23.95 -4.82 -12.65
C ASN A 115 23.79 -4.85 -11.13
N GLY A 116 22.86 -5.67 -10.62
CA GLY A 116 22.56 -5.77 -9.20
C GLY A 116 21.89 -4.53 -8.61
N LYS A 117 21.28 -3.68 -9.43
CA LYS A 117 20.59 -2.44 -9.01
C LYS A 117 19.09 -2.55 -9.14
N PHE A 118 18.37 -1.83 -8.28
CA PHE A 118 16.91 -1.69 -8.26
C PHE A 118 16.42 -0.38 -8.86
N ASP A 119 17.21 0.69 -8.74
CA ASP A 119 16.84 2.08 -9.07
C ASP A 119 15.62 2.57 -8.28
N PRO A 120 15.73 2.69 -6.93
CA PRO A 120 14.58 2.97 -6.07
C PRO A 120 13.87 4.28 -6.38
N ALA A 121 14.60 5.32 -6.76
CA ALA A 121 14.07 6.63 -7.12
C ALA A 121 13.62 6.74 -8.58
N GLY A 122 13.90 5.72 -9.40
CA GLY A 122 13.47 5.67 -10.79
C GLY A 122 11.95 5.70 -10.91
N GLN A 123 11.44 6.41 -11.90
CA GLN A 123 10.01 6.51 -12.15
C GLN A 123 9.49 5.24 -12.82
N LEU A 124 8.33 4.76 -12.37
CA LEU A 124 7.64 3.65 -12.98
C LEU A 124 6.90 4.09 -14.24
N THR A 125 7.14 3.36 -15.33
CA THR A 125 6.33 3.54 -16.54
C THR A 125 5.04 2.73 -16.44
N ALA A 126 4.01 3.14 -17.18
CA ALA A 126 2.74 2.39 -17.27
C ALA A 126 2.96 0.94 -17.74
N LEU A 127 3.94 0.72 -18.62
CA LEU A 127 4.30 -0.62 -19.11
C LEU A 127 4.87 -1.49 -17.98
N GLN A 128 5.77 -0.95 -17.15
CA GLN A 128 6.32 -1.68 -16.00
C GLN A 128 5.24 -2.01 -14.97
N LEU A 129 4.29 -1.09 -14.74
CA LEU A 129 3.16 -1.33 -13.86
C LEU A 129 2.24 -2.43 -14.38
N SER A 130 1.99 -2.49 -15.70
CA SER A 130 1.16 -3.54 -16.31
C SER A 130 1.80 -4.93 -16.19
N HIS A 131 3.13 -5.05 -16.20
CA HIS A 131 3.83 -6.31 -15.98
C HIS A 131 3.66 -6.85 -14.56
N ILE A 132 3.55 -6.00 -13.56
CA ILE A 132 3.25 -6.40 -12.17
C ILE A 132 1.87 -7.05 -12.11
N HIS A 133 0.90 -6.52 -12.82
CA HIS A 133 -0.49 -7.03 -12.83
C HIS A 133 -0.65 -8.38 -13.53
N ILE A 134 0.19 -8.71 -14.50
CA ILE A 134 0.10 -9.96 -15.29
C ILE A 134 0.64 -11.18 -14.50
N SER A 135 1.53 -10.98 -13.54
CA SER A 135 2.11 -12.07 -12.74
C SER A 135 1.22 -12.53 -11.57
N GLU A 136 0.21 -11.76 -11.16
CA GLU A 136 -0.67 -12.11 -10.05
C GLU A 136 -1.62 -13.29 -10.29
N PRO A 137 -2.26 -13.48 -11.45
CA PRO A 137 -3.25 -14.55 -11.62
C PRO A 137 -2.69 -15.96 -11.40
N THR A 138 -1.39 -16.13 -11.61
CA THR A 138 -0.71 -17.43 -11.48
C THR A 138 -0.40 -17.79 -10.04
N ARG A 139 -0.27 -16.82 -9.16
CA ARG A 139 0.10 -17.02 -7.75
C ARG A 139 -1.10 -17.36 -6.88
N LEU A 140 -2.24 -16.73 -7.11
CA LEU A 140 -3.49 -17.04 -6.41
C LEU A 140 -4.00 -18.45 -6.69
N ARG A 141 -3.69 -19.04 -7.86
CA ARG A 141 -4.02 -20.44 -8.17
C ARG A 141 -3.20 -21.47 -7.38
N ARG A 142 -2.00 -21.10 -6.91
CA ARG A 142 -1.14 -22.02 -6.13
C ARG A 142 -1.56 -22.15 -4.65
N ILE A 143 -2.27 -21.19 -4.12
CA ILE A 143 -2.70 -21.19 -2.72
C ILE A 143 -4.03 -21.96 -2.54
N SER A 144 -4.78 -22.20 -3.62
CA SER A 144 -6.10 -22.83 -3.57
C SER A 144 -6.09 -24.36 -3.58
N TYR A 145 -4.92 -25.03 -3.61
CA TYR A 145 -4.79 -26.49 -3.68
C TYR A 145 -3.75 -27.09 -2.72
N ALA A 146 -3.55 -26.43 -1.57
CA ALA A 146 -2.75 -27.02 -0.48
C ALA A 146 -3.63 -27.24 0.75
#